data_884500804f1f4cd3a3b19d29b44e45ea
#
_entry.id   884500804f1f4cd3a3b19d29b44e45ea
#
_cell.length_a   1.000
_cell.length_b   1.000
_cell.length_c   1.000
_cell.angle_alpha   90.00
_cell.angle_beta   90.00
_cell.angle_gamma   90.00
#
_symmetry.space_group_name_H-M   'P 1'
#
loop_
_entity.id
_entity.type
_entity.pdbx_description
1 polymer ?
#
loop_
_entity_poly.entity_id
_entity_poly.type
_entity_poly.pdbx_seq_one_letter_code
_entity_poly.pdbx_strand_id
1 'polypeptide(L)'
;GISKTAMIPFHAWLPAAMIAPVPVCAALVAVIDIGAFCILRVVLDVFGQGMLQEHNLGLPLVFLASLTIVIASVIALTKDDLKARLVYSTIGQISYILLGVALLSPAGLIGGVLQIVNHAFAKITLFFCAGAIYVATQKTKVSELNGIGKKMPFTMAAFTLGALSLIAFPPFGGFLVKWYLISGSVEADQYLALAVLLTSSILNASYFLPILVAAFFKDLPPGEKAERREAPLLMVVPLMITAV
;
A
#
# COMPACT_ATOMS: atom_id res chain seq x y z
N GLY A 1 2.92 1.64 -19.23
CA GLY A 1 2.28 0.91 -18.14
C GLY A 1 3.30 0.45 -17.11
N ILE A 2 4.07 -0.61 -17.36
CA ILE A 2 4.97 -1.28 -16.38
C ILE A 2 5.95 -0.32 -15.69
N SER A 3 6.58 0.59 -16.42
CA SER A 3 7.49 1.57 -15.84
C SER A 3 6.76 2.53 -14.87
N LYS A 4 5.52 2.96 -15.17
CA LYS A 4 4.73 3.83 -14.30
C LYS A 4 4.24 3.13 -13.03
N THR A 5 4.02 1.82 -13.07
CA THR A 5 3.61 1.02 -11.90
C THR A 5 4.75 0.71 -10.93
N ALA A 6 5.96 1.17 -11.26
CA ALA A 6 7.16 0.95 -10.46
C ALA A 6 7.43 -0.53 -10.13
N MET A 7 7.10 -1.46 -11.04
CA MET A 7 7.49 -2.86 -10.89
C MET A 7 9.02 -3.01 -10.94
N ILE A 8 9.53 -3.95 -10.19
CA ILE A 8 10.95 -4.33 -10.26
C ILE A 8 11.22 -4.98 -11.64
N PRO A 9 12.25 -4.54 -12.37
CA PRO A 9 13.37 -3.69 -11.97
C PRO A 9 13.17 -2.17 -12.14
N PHE A 10 12.04 -1.70 -12.66
CA PHE A 10 11.78 -0.29 -13.02
C PHE A 10 11.27 0.58 -11.86
N HIS A 11 11.52 0.20 -10.60
CA HIS A 11 10.95 0.85 -9.42
C HIS A 11 11.75 2.05 -8.90
N ALA A 12 13.02 2.22 -9.28
CA ALA A 12 13.94 3.17 -8.66
C ALA A 12 13.51 4.65 -8.74
N TRP A 13 12.71 5.01 -9.74
CA TRP A 13 12.21 6.37 -9.91
C TRP A 13 11.23 6.78 -8.79
N LEU A 14 10.44 5.83 -8.26
CA LEU A 14 9.38 6.15 -7.30
C LEU A 14 9.92 6.59 -5.94
N PRO A 15 10.86 5.89 -5.28
CA PRO A 15 11.51 6.41 -4.08
C PRO A 15 12.18 7.77 -4.29
N ALA A 16 12.80 8.00 -5.45
CA ALA A 16 13.42 9.28 -5.78
C ALA A 16 12.38 10.41 -5.94
N ALA A 17 11.26 10.15 -6.60
CA ALA A 17 10.17 11.12 -6.76
C ALA A 17 9.46 11.45 -5.43
N MET A 18 9.40 10.51 -4.49
CA MET A 18 8.73 10.68 -3.20
C MET A 18 9.54 11.50 -2.16
N ILE A 19 10.71 12.04 -2.52
CA ILE A 19 11.40 13.08 -1.74
C ILE A 19 10.57 14.38 -1.71
N ALA A 20 9.72 14.58 -2.71
CA ALA A 20 8.83 15.73 -2.86
C ALA A 20 7.92 15.94 -1.62
N PRO A 21 7.35 17.15 -1.44
CA PRO A 21 6.35 17.42 -0.40
C PRO A 21 5.16 16.46 -0.46
N VAL A 22 4.53 16.19 0.69
CA VAL A 22 3.46 15.19 0.84
C VAL A 22 2.29 15.33 -0.14
N PRO A 23 1.78 16.55 -0.46
CA PRO A 23 0.72 16.68 -1.46
C PRO A 23 1.11 16.14 -2.85
N VAL A 24 2.38 16.32 -3.23
CA VAL A 24 2.92 15.78 -4.49
C VAL A 24 3.02 14.25 -4.40
N CYS A 25 3.43 13.71 -3.26
CA CYS A 25 3.45 12.26 -3.04
C CYS A 25 2.06 11.64 -3.17
N ALA A 26 1.03 12.28 -2.62
CA ALA A 26 -0.36 11.83 -2.75
C ALA A 26 -0.82 11.86 -4.22
N ALA A 27 -0.49 12.90 -4.99
CA ALA A 27 -0.78 12.97 -6.41
C ALA A 27 -0.04 11.88 -7.21
N LEU A 28 1.20 11.53 -6.84
CA LEU A 28 1.97 10.46 -7.47
C LEU A 28 1.32 9.09 -7.26
N VAL A 29 0.63 8.84 -6.14
CA VAL A 29 -0.13 7.60 -5.92
C VAL A 29 -1.19 7.44 -7.02
N ALA A 30 -1.96 8.48 -7.32
CA ALA A 30 -2.96 8.44 -8.38
C ALA A 30 -2.34 8.18 -9.77
N VAL A 31 -1.17 8.75 -10.05
CA VAL A 31 -0.45 8.52 -11.33
C VAL A 31 -0.03 7.06 -11.47
N ILE A 32 0.37 6.41 -10.38
CA ILE A 32 0.78 5.01 -10.38
C ILE A 32 -0.44 4.10 -10.58
N ASP A 33 -1.56 4.39 -9.92
CA ASP A 33 -2.82 3.66 -10.08
C ASP A 33 -3.35 3.75 -11.52
N ILE A 34 -3.24 4.92 -12.18
CA ILE A 34 -3.52 5.06 -13.61
C ILE A 34 -2.60 4.16 -14.45
N GLY A 35 -1.32 4.03 -14.08
CA GLY A 35 -0.39 3.12 -14.74
C GLY A 35 -0.85 1.66 -14.68
N ALA A 36 -1.32 1.21 -13.52
CA ALA A 36 -1.85 -0.14 -13.32
C ALA A 36 -3.17 -0.34 -14.10
N PHE A 37 -4.05 0.65 -14.08
CA PHE A 37 -5.29 0.65 -14.88
C PHE A 37 -5.00 0.54 -16.38
N CYS A 38 -3.99 1.25 -16.90
CA CYS A 38 -3.60 1.12 -18.31
C CYS A 38 -3.15 -0.31 -18.65
N ILE A 39 -2.42 -0.99 -17.76
CA ILE A 39 -2.02 -2.38 -18.00
C ILE A 39 -3.27 -3.28 -18.01
N LEU A 40 -4.18 -3.10 -17.07
CA LEU A 40 -5.44 -3.82 -17.02
C LEU A 40 -6.20 -3.70 -18.34
N ARG A 41 -6.36 -2.48 -18.85
CA ARG A 41 -7.04 -2.23 -20.14
C ARG A 41 -6.33 -2.87 -21.33
N VAL A 42 -4.99 -2.81 -21.37
CA VAL A 42 -4.22 -3.45 -22.43
C VAL A 42 -4.39 -4.97 -22.40
N VAL A 43 -4.33 -5.57 -21.22
CA VAL A 43 -4.49 -7.02 -21.06
C VAL A 43 -5.89 -7.47 -21.46
N LEU A 44 -6.94 -6.72 -21.06
CA LEU A 44 -8.33 -7.13 -21.31
C LEU A 44 -8.82 -6.77 -22.72
N ASP A 45 -8.53 -5.55 -23.19
CA ASP A 45 -9.18 -5.02 -24.39
C ASP A 45 -8.30 -5.16 -25.65
N VAL A 46 -6.97 -5.15 -25.51
CA VAL A 46 -6.06 -5.27 -26.65
C VAL A 46 -5.71 -6.73 -26.94
N PHE A 47 -5.27 -7.46 -25.90
CA PHE A 47 -4.91 -8.87 -26.07
C PHE A 47 -6.09 -9.81 -25.90
N GLY A 48 -6.99 -9.49 -24.96
CA GLY A 48 -8.10 -10.37 -24.59
C GLY A 48 -7.68 -11.55 -23.69
N GLN A 49 -8.57 -11.94 -22.78
CA GLN A 49 -8.26 -13.02 -21.83
C GLN A 49 -8.04 -14.37 -22.50
N GLY A 50 -8.85 -14.71 -23.52
CA GLY A 50 -8.77 -16.01 -24.21
C GLY A 50 -7.40 -16.26 -24.84
N MET A 51 -6.88 -15.29 -25.59
CA MET A 51 -5.56 -15.40 -26.22
C MET A 51 -4.44 -15.55 -25.16
N LEU A 52 -4.52 -14.79 -24.08
CA LEU A 52 -3.49 -14.82 -23.04
C LEU A 52 -3.52 -16.13 -22.23
N GLN A 53 -4.71 -16.71 -22.02
CA GLN A 53 -4.88 -18.02 -21.36
C GLN A 53 -4.36 -19.15 -22.25
N GLU A 54 -4.74 -19.17 -23.55
CA GLU A 54 -4.35 -20.20 -24.51
C GLU A 54 -2.83 -20.30 -24.63
N HIS A 55 -2.14 -19.17 -24.61
CA HIS A 55 -0.67 -19.12 -24.74
C HIS A 55 0.09 -19.00 -23.41
N ASN A 56 -0.61 -19.11 -22.24
CA ASN A 56 -0.02 -18.98 -20.91
C ASN A 56 0.79 -17.67 -20.69
N LEU A 57 0.42 -16.59 -21.38
CA LEU A 57 1.14 -15.32 -21.33
C LEU A 57 0.94 -14.56 -20.03
N GLY A 58 0.02 -14.98 -19.16
CA GLY A 58 -0.13 -14.45 -17.79
C GLY A 58 1.02 -14.84 -16.86
N LEU A 59 1.62 -16.02 -17.05
CA LEU A 59 2.64 -16.56 -16.13
C LEU A 59 3.85 -15.65 -15.90
N PRO A 60 4.50 -15.07 -16.93
CA PRO A 60 5.62 -14.15 -16.71
C PRO A 60 5.23 -12.94 -15.87
N LEU A 61 4.02 -12.42 -16.05
CA LEU A 61 3.51 -11.28 -15.29
C LEU A 61 3.17 -11.68 -13.85
N VAL A 62 2.61 -12.87 -13.61
CA VAL A 62 2.40 -13.45 -12.28
C VAL A 62 3.73 -13.56 -11.53
N PHE A 63 4.77 -14.10 -12.19
CA PHE A 63 6.08 -14.23 -11.58
C PHE A 63 6.70 -12.88 -11.23
N LEU A 64 6.67 -11.91 -12.16
CA LEU A 64 7.23 -10.57 -11.96
C LEU A 64 6.49 -9.80 -10.87
N ALA A 65 5.15 -9.85 -10.84
CA ALA A 65 4.34 -9.25 -9.79
C ALA A 65 4.61 -9.88 -8.42
N SER A 66 4.67 -11.21 -8.35
CA SER A 66 4.98 -11.97 -7.13
C SER A 66 6.35 -11.60 -6.57
N LEU A 67 7.37 -11.57 -7.42
CA LEU A 67 8.72 -11.17 -7.03
C LEU A 67 8.74 -9.74 -6.49
N THR A 68 8.05 -8.81 -7.18
CA THR A 68 7.97 -7.41 -6.76
C THR A 68 7.28 -7.26 -5.40
N ILE A 69 6.18 -7.99 -5.15
CA ILE A 69 5.46 -7.98 -3.87
C ILE A 69 6.40 -8.36 -2.73
N VAL A 70 7.14 -9.45 -2.87
CA VAL A 70 8.03 -9.94 -1.80
C VAL A 70 9.20 -8.99 -1.58
N ILE A 71 9.93 -8.63 -2.64
CA ILE A 71 11.11 -7.77 -2.53
C ILE A 71 10.74 -6.39 -1.96
N ALA A 72 9.69 -5.76 -2.47
CA ALA A 72 9.24 -4.45 -1.98
C ALA A 72 8.83 -4.50 -0.50
N SER A 73 8.15 -5.58 -0.07
CA SER A 73 7.76 -5.77 1.33
C SER A 73 8.98 -5.96 2.25
N VAL A 74 9.97 -6.73 1.82
CA VAL A 74 11.23 -6.92 2.57
C VAL A 74 12.00 -5.60 2.67
N ILE A 75 12.10 -4.83 1.59
CA ILE A 75 12.75 -3.51 1.64
C ILE A 75 11.96 -2.57 2.57
N ALA A 76 10.63 -2.58 2.55
CA ALA A 76 9.80 -1.77 3.44
C ALA A 76 10.11 -2.04 4.93
N LEU A 77 10.36 -3.30 5.31
CA LEU A 77 10.76 -3.67 6.67
C LEU A 77 12.07 -3.01 7.11
N THR A 78 13.02 -2.84 6.20
CA THR A 78 14.35 -2.27 6.52
C THR A 78 14.37 -0.75 6.63
N LYS A 79 13.31 -0.06 6.17
CA LYS A 79 13.26 1.41 6.17
C LYS A 79 12.74 1.95 7.49
N ASP A 80 13.54 2.78 8.18
CA ASP A 80 13.12 3.51 9.38
C ASP A 80 12.39 4.82 9.05
N ASP A 81 12.68 5.44 7.91
CA ASP A 81 11.92 6.61 7.45
C ASP A 81 10.49 6.22 7.07
N LEU A 82 9.49 6.92 7.66
CA LEU A 82 8.07 6.62 7.48
C LEU A 82 7.63 6.76 6.02
N LYS A 83 8.04 7.84 5.33
CA LYS A 83 7.71 8.06 3.91
C LYS A 83 8.32 6.97 3.04
N ALA A 84 9.61 6.65 3.24
CA ALA A 84 10.28 5.61 2.48
C ALA A 84 9.60 4.24 2.67
N ARG A 85 9.21 3.90 3.90
CA ARG A 85 8.44 2.67 4.20
C ARG A 85 7.12 2.64 3.46
N LEU A 86 6.36 3.75 3.45
CA LEU A 86 5.11 3.88 2.71
C LEU A 86 5.30 3.74 1.20
N VAL A 87 6.40 4.26 0.65
CA VAL A 87 6.73 4.15 -0.78
C VAL A 87 6.96 2.70 -1.20
N TYR A 88 7.81 1.95 -0.48
CA TYR A 88 8.04 0.54 -0.80
C TYR A 88 6.79 -0.30 -0.59
N SER A 89 6.00 0.01 0.44
CA SER A 89 4.66 -0.57 0.60
C SER A 89 3.75 -0.26 -0.59
N THR A 90 3.83 0.93 -1.22
CA THR A 90 3.09 1.27 -2.44
C THR A 90 3.49 0.36 -3.61
N ILE A 91 4.78 0.15 -3.84
CA ILE A 91 5.28 -0.75 -4.90
C ILE A 91 4.70 -2.16 -4.75
N GLY A 92 4.69 -2.71 -3.53
CA GLY A 92 4.07 -4.00 -3.25
C GLY A 92 2.57 -4.02 -3.49
N GLN A 93 1.85 -2.99 -3.05
CA GLN A 93 0.38 -2.92 -3.18
C GLN A 93 -0.10 -2.76 -4.63
N ILE A 94 0.63 -1.99 -5.45
CA ILE A 94 0.34 -1.89 -6.89
C ILE A 94 0.55 -3.24 -7.59
N SER A 95 1.53 -4.00 -7.16
CA SER A 95 1.80 -5.32 -7.73
C SER A 95 0.67 -6.32 -7.46
N TYR A 96 -0.20 -6.12 -6.45
CA TYR A 96 -1.42 -6.92 -6.31
C TYR A 96 -2.43 -6.66 -7.42
N ILE A 97 -2.54 -5.41 -7.91
CA ILE A 97 -3.41 -5.09 -9.06
C ILE A 97 -2.94 -5.89 -10.28
N LEU A 98 -1.62 -5.85 -10.53
CA LEU A 98 -1.01 -6.53 -11.66
C LEU A 98 -1.09 -8.06 -11.52
N LEU A 99 -0.93 -8.57 -10.30
CA LEU A 99 -1.12 -9.99 -10.02
C LEU A 99 -2.56 -10.43 -10.32
N GLY A 100 -3.56 -9.66 -9.85
CA GLY A 100 -4.97 -9.95 -10.11
C GLY A 100 -5.30 -9.98 -11.60
N VAL A 101 -4.73 -9.04 -12.39
CA VAL A 101 -4.88 -9.03 -13.85
C VAL A 101 -4.18 -10.22 -14.50
N ALA A 102 -2.98 -10.56 -14.02
CA ALA A 102 -2.14 -11.63 -14.58
C ALA A 102 -2.69 -13.04 -14.33
N LEU A 103 -3.51 -13.21 -13.27
CA LEU A 103 -4.19 -14.48 -12.99
C LEU A 103 -5.21 -14.86 -14.07
N LEU A 104 -5.69 -13.88 -14.86
CA LEU A 104 -6.68 -14.08 -15.93
C LEU A 104 -7.94 -14.83 -15.47
N SER A 105 -8.23 -14.84 -14.18
CA SER A 105 -9.43 -15.43 -13.56
C SER A 105 -10.44 -14.35 -13.21
N PRO A 106 -11.77 -14.64 -13.24
CA PRO A 106 -12.80 -13.66 -12.87
C PRO A 106 -12.58 -13.07 -11.48
N ALA A 107 -12.34 -13.91 -10.47
CA ALA A 107 -12.10 -13.45 -9.10
C ALA A 107 -10.82 -12.62 -9.00
N GLY A 108 -9.73 -13.03 -9.68
CA GLY A 108 -8.48 -12.28 -9.73
C GLY A 108 -8.65 -10.88 -10.29
N LEU A 109 -9.42 -10.74 -11.37
CA LEU A 109 -9.74 -9.44 -11.97
C LEU A 109 -10.55 -8.55 -11.04
N ILE A 110 -11.59 -9.09 -10.40
CA ILE A 110 -12.38 -8.36 -9.39
C ILE A 110 -11.45 -7.86 -8.27
N GLY A 111 -10.60 -8.73 -7.75
CA GLY A 111 -9.61 -8.38 -6.72
C GLY A 111 -8.66 -7.27 -7.17
N GLY A 112 -8.16 -7.35 -8.40
CA GLY A 112 -7.29 -6.34 -8.99
C GLY A 112 -7.97 -4.97 -9.12
N VAL A 113 -9.21 -4.92 -9.60
CA VAL A 113 -9.98 -3.67 -9.72
C VAL A 113 -10.32 -3.08 -8.35
N LEU A 114 -10.79 -3.90 -7.40
CA LEU A 114 -11.06 -3.46 -6.04
C LEU A 114 -9.80 -2.93 -5.35
N GLN A 115 -8.64 -3.50 -5.65
CA GLN A 115 -7.37 -3.03 -5.11
C GLN A 115 -7.03 -1.61 -5.56
N ILE A 116 -7.37 -1.18 -6.77
CA ILE A 116 -7.15 0.20 -7.24
C ILE A 116 -7.82 1.18 -6.27
N VAL A 117 -9.10 0.95 -5.98
CA VAL A 117 -9.88 1.83 -5.09
C VAL A 117 -9.35 1.78 -3.65
N ASN A 118 -9.19 0.57 -3.10
CA ASN A 118 -8.71 0.40 -1.74
C ASN A 118 -7.31 1.01 -1.54
N HIS A 119 -6.41 0.79 -2.51
CA HIS A 119 -5.06 1.33 -2.48
C HIS A 119 -5.05 2.86 -2.52
N ALA A 120 -5.81 3.48 -3.43
CA ALA A 120 -5.87 4.93 -3.56
C ALA A 120 -6.28 5.59 -2.24
N PHE A 121 -7.39 5.19 -1.65
CA PHE A 121 -7.89 5.77 -0.38
C PHE A 121 -6.92 5.52 0.78
N ALA A 122 -6.51 4.27 1.00
CA ALA A 122 -5.63 3.94 2.11
C ALA A 122 -4.27 4.64 2.01
N LYS A 123 -3.68 4.72 0.81
CA LYS A 123 -2.37 5.36 0.63
C LYS A 123 -2.40 6.86 0.76
N ILE A 124 -3.42 7.52 0.18
CA ILE A 124 -3.59 8.96 0.33
C ILE A 124 -3.72 9.30 1.82
N THR A 125 -4.54 8.55 2.57
CA THR A 125 -4.68 8.71 4.02
C THR A 125 -3.34 8.58 4.74
N LEU A 126 -2.59 7.50 4.47
CA LEU A 126 -1.30 7.26 5.14
C LEU A 126 -0.25 8.34 4.82
N PHE A 127 -0.18 8.80 3.56
CA PHE A 127 0.72 9.90 3.20
C PHE A 127 0.31 11.21 3.85
N PHE A 128 -0.98 11.53 3.89
CA PHE A 128 -1.47 12.73 4.61
C PHE A 128 -1.17 12.65 6.10
N CYS A 129 -1.33 11.48 6.74
CA CYS A 129 -0.94 11.28 8.12
C CYS A 129 0.56 11.50 8.33
N ALA A 130 1.41 10.95 7.45
CA ALA A 130 2.86 11.17 7.52
C ALA A 130 3.21 12.67 7.37
N GLY A 131 2.51 13.40 6.50
CA GLY A 131 2.65 14.85 6.37
C GLY A 131 2.18 15.62 7.59
N ALA A 132 1.04 15.24 8.17
CA ALA A 132 0.51 15.85 9.39
C ALA A 132 1.46 15.65 10.57
N ILE A 133 2.02 14.45 10.72
CA ILE A 133 3.04 14.15 11.74
C ILE A 133 4.27 15.03 11.55
N TYR A 134 4.77 15.14 10.32
CA TYR A 134 5.92 15.97 10.03
C TYR A 134 5.67 17.45 10.33
N VAL A 135 4.55 18.01 9.91
CA VAL A 135 4.21 19.43 10.16
C VAL A 135 4.07 19.71 11.66
N ALA A 136 3.45 18.80 12.42
CA ALA A 136 3.23 19.02 13.85
C ALA A 136 4.47 18.77 14.71
N THR A 137 5.32 17.79 14.34
CA THR A 137 6.38 17.29 15.22
C THR A 137 7.79 17.30 14.63
N GLN A 138 7.94 17.56 13.32
CA GLN A 138 9.18 17.45 12.53
C GLN A 138 9.83 16.05 12.57
N LYS A 139 9.10 15.02 13.01
CA LYS A 139 9.56 13.63 13.07
C LYS A 139 9.30 12.93 11.74
N THR A 140 10.28 12.17 11.27
CA THR A 140 10.19 11.41 10.00
C THR A 140 10.43 9.92 10.20
N LYS A 141 11.13 9.52 11.27
CA LYS A 141 11.52 8.14 11.52
C LYS A 141 10.48 7.41 12.36
N VAL A 142 10.25 6.15 12.03
CA VAL A 142 9.35 5.28 12.81
C VAL A 142 9.83 5.10 14.25
N SER A 143 11.14 5.02 14.46
CA SER A 143 11.77 4.95 15.78
C SER A 143 11.48 6.17 16.68
N GLU A 144 11.12 7.31 16.09
CA GLU A 144 10.82 8.57 16.81
C GLU A 144 9.32 8.71 17.15
N LEU A 145 8.45 7.82 16.66
CA LEU A 145 6.99 7.92 16.80
C LEU A 145 6.45 7.37 18.12
N ASN A 146 7.32 7.08 19.10
CA ASN A 146 6.88 6.55 20.40
C ASN A 146 5.91 7.50 21.10
N GLY A 147 4.73 6.99 21.47
CA GLY A 147 3.70 7.72 22.19
C GLY A 147 2.99 8.84 21.40
N ILE A 148 3.23 8.96 20.08
CA ILE A 148 2.67 10.02 19.26
C ILE A 148 1.14 9.98 19.19
N GLY A 149 0.53 8.81 19.38
CA GLY A 149 -0.92 8.66 19.45
C GLY A 149 -1.57 9.45 20.61
N LYS A 150 -0.83 9.73 21.68
CA LYS A 150 -1.28 10.58 22.79
C LYS A 150 -1.30 12.07 22.40
N LYS A 151 -0.41 12.49 21.49
CA LYS A 151 -0.31 13.87 20.99
C LYS A 151 -1.22 14.14 19.79
N MET A 152 -1.35 13.17 18.88
CA MET A 152 -2.07 13.27 17.61
C MET A 152 -3.09 12.14 17.46
N PRO A 153 -4.13 12.06 18.32
CA PRO A 153 -5.05 10.92 18.35
C PRO A 153 -5.85 10.79 17.03
N PHE A 154 -6.33 11.86 16.43
CA PHE A 154 -7.10 11.79 15.19
C PHE A 154 -6.24 11.36 14.01
N THR A 155 -5.06 11.96 13.86
CA THR A 155 -4.09 11.57 12.82
C THR A 155 -3.70 10.10 12.94
N MET A 156 -3.43 9.61 14.16
CA MET A 156 -3.04 8.22 14.36
C MET A 156 -4.22 7.25 14.24
N ALA A 157 -5.45 7.66 14.57
CA ALA A 157 -6.65 6.88 14.29
C ALA A 157 -6.83 6.67 12.79
N ALA A 158 -6.75 7.72 11.98
CA ALA A 158 -6.83 7.62 10.52
C ALA A 158 -5.68 6.76 9.94
N PHE A 159 -4.45 6.93 10.46
CA PHE A 159 -3.33 6.07 10.09
C PHE A 159 -3.62 4.61 10.37
N THR A 160 -4.22 4.30 11.51
CA THR A 160 -4.59 2.93 11.90
C THR A 160 -5.61 2.33 10.94
N LEU A 161 -6.67 3.07 10.58
CA LEU A 161 -7.68 2.60 9.62
C LEU A 161 -7.05 2.29 8.26
N GLY A 162 -6.23 3.19 7.72
CA GLY A 162 -5.53 2.97 6.46
C GLY A 162 -4.54 1.80 6.51
N ALA A 163 -3.80 1.66 7.61
CA ALA A 163 -2.86 0.55 7.81
C ALA A 163 -3.58 -0.80 7.92
N LEU A 164 -4.67 -0.90 8.70
CA LEU A 164 -5.47 -2.12 8.84
C LEU A 164 -6.10 -2.53 7.50
N SER A 165 -6.56 -1.57 6.69
CA SER A 165 -7.04 -1.84 5.34
C SER A 165 -5.94 -2.46 4.48
N LEU A 166 -4.72 -1.94 4.47
CA LEU A 166 -3.61 -2.48 3.67
C LEU A 166 -3.06 -3.82 4.20
N ILE A 167 -3.16 -4.08 5.51
CA ILE A 167 -2.85 -5.39 6.11
C ILE A 167 -3.88 -6.43 5.65
N ALA A 168 -5.07 -6.00 5.27
CA ALA A 168 -6.25 -6.83 4.98
C ALA A 168 -6.89 -7.42 6.25
N PHE A 169 -7.04 -6.59 7.28
CA PHE A 169 -7.74 -6.97 8.50
C PHE A 169 -9.28 -6.84 8.28
N PRO A 170 -10.11 -7.85 8.64
CA PRO A 170 -11.55 -7.71 8.62
C PRO A 170 -12.01 -6.62 9.61
N PRO A 171 -12.98 -5.79 9.32
CA PRO A 171 -13.92 -5.74 8.17
C PRO A 171 -13.50 -4.76 7.04
N PHE A 172 -12.25 -4.35 6.96
CA PHE A 172 -11.79 -3.35 6.00
C PHE A 172 -11.76 -3.86 4.55
N GLY A 173 -11.83 -2.91 3.59
CA GLY A 173 -11.86 -3.21 2.15
C GLY A 173 -10.70 -4.06 1.64
N GLY A 174 -9.52 -3.91 2.22
CA GLY A 174 -8.36 -4.73 1.88
C GLY A 174 -8.52 -6.22 2.13
N PHE A 175 -9.37 -6.62 3.09
CA PHE A 175 -9.72 -8.01 3.31
C PHE A 175 -10.48 -8.59 2.11
N LEU A 176 -11.48 -7.87 1.59
CA LEU A 176 -12.23 -8.29 0.41
C LEU A 176 -11.31 -8.40 -0.81
N VAL A 177 -10.42 -7.44 -1.01
CA VAL A 177 -9.43 -7.49 -2.09
C VAL A 177 -8.61 -8.77 -2.02
N LYS A 178 -8.00 -9.06 -0.86
CA LYS A 178 -7.18 -10.27 -0.70
C LYS A 178 -7.99 -11.54 -0.83
N TRP A 179 -9.20 -11.55 -0.36
CA TRP A 179 -10.11 -12.68 -0.53
C TRP A 179 -10.31 -13.02 -2.02
N TYR A 180 -10.63 -12.01 -2.83
CA TYR A 180 -10.79 -12.19 -4.28
C TYR A 180 -9.49 -12.59 -4.98
N LEU A 181 -8.35 -12.02 -4.59
CA LEU A 181 -7.05 -12.39 -5.17
C LEU A 181 -6.66 -13.83 -4.83
N ILE A 182 -6.92 -14.27 -3.59
CA ILE A 182 -6.69 -15.65 -3.15
C ILE A 182 -7.60 -16.61 -3.92
N SER A 183 -8.91 -16.30 -3.99
CA SER A 183 -9.88 -17.09 -4.77
C SER A 183 -9.46 -17.18 -6.24
N GLY A 184 -9.05 -16.06 -6.84
CA GLY A 184 -8.58 -16.01 -8.22
C GLY A 184 -7.29 -16.79 -8.45
N SER A 185 -6.40 -16.86 -7.45
CA SER A 185 -5.19 -17.67 -7.53
C SER A 185 -5.50 -19.17 -7.53
N VAL A 186 -6.54 -19.57 -6.75
CA VAL A 186 -7.01 -20.95 -6.73
C VAL A 186 -7.75 -21.30 -8.03
N GLU A 187 -8.62 -20.41 -8.54
CA GLU A 187 -9.31 -20.60 -9.83
C GLU A 187 -8.35 -20.76 -11.01
N ALA A 188 -7.19 -20.09 -10.95
CA ALA A 188 -6.17 -20.13 -11.99
C ALA A 188 -5.09 -21.21 -11.77
N ASP A 189 -5.21 -22.07 -10.75
CA ASP A 189 -4.21 -23.06 -10.31
C ASP A 189 -2.81 -22.46 -10.07
N GLN A 190 -2.75 -21.17 -9.69
CA GLN A 190 -1.50 -20.42 -9.46
C GLN A 190 -1.09 -20.46 -7.99
N TYR A 191 -0.61 -21.61 -7.51
CA TYR A 191 -0.20 -21.82 -6.12
C TYR A 191 0.98 -20.94 -5.68
N LEU A 192 1.85 -20.53 -6.62
CA LEU A 192 2.89 -19.54 -6.34
C LEU A 192 2.30 -18.19 -5.93
N ALA A 193 1.31 -17.71 -6.68
CA ALA A 193 0.62 -16.46 -6.36
C ALA A 193 -0.09 -16.55 -5.01
N LEU A 194 -0.76 -17.68 -4.73
CA LEU A 194 -1.39 -17.95 -3.45
C LEU A 194 -0.39 -17.87 -2.29
N ALA A 195 0.74 -18.56 -2.39
CA ALA A 195 1.78 -18.54 -1.35
C ALA A 195 2.34 -17.12 -1.13
N VAL A 196 2.56 -16.36 -2.20
CA VAL A 196 3.02 -14.97 -2.14
C VAL A 196 1.98 -14.07 -1.46
N LEU A 197 0.69 -14.21 -1.78
CA LEU A 197 -0.38 -13.44 -1.16
C LEU A 197 -0.48 -13.68 0.36
N LEU A 198 -0.35 -14.93 0.81
CA LEU A 198 -0.35 -15.27 2.23
C LEU A 198 0.88 -14.71 2.94
N THR A 199 2.08 -14.95 2.37
CA THR A 199 3.34 -14.44 2.93
C THR A 199 3.36 -12.91 3.00
N SER A 200 2.87 -12.24 1.96
CA SER A 200 2.84 -10.79 1.90
C SER A 200 1.87 -10.18 2.92
N SER A 201 0.82 -10.90 3.35
CA SER A 201 -0.06 -10.44 4.43
C SER A 201 0.70 -10.34 5.74
N ILE A 202 1.54 -11.34 6.05
CA ILE A 202 2.40 -11.34 7.23
C ILE A 202 3.44 -10.21 7.14
N LEU A 203 4.07 -10.03 5.97
CA LEU A 203 5.03 -8.95 5.75
C LEU A 203 4.38 -7.57 5.91
N ASN A 204 3.17 -7.37 5.37
CA ASN A 204 2.43 -6.11 5.52
C ASN A 204 2.14 -5.81 7.01
N ALA A 205 1.69 -6.80 7.76
CA ALA A 205 1.51 -6.66 9.21
C ALA A 205 2.84 -6.32 9.89
N SER A 206 3.93 -6.98 9.52
CA SER A 206 5.24 -6.82 10.15
C SER A 206 5.83 -5.41 9.99
N TYR A 207 5.53 -4.67 8.93
CA TYR A 207 6.03 -3.30 8.80
C TYR A 207 5.03 -2.21 9.23
N PHE A 208 3.72 -2.50 9.31
CA PHE A 208 2.74 -1.54 9.80
C PHE A 208 2.48 -1.63 11.31
N LEU A 209 2.35 -2.85 11.87
CA LEU A 209 2.06 -3.02 13.30
C LEU A 209 3.08 -2.37 14.22
N PRO A 210 4.41 -2.42 13.97
CA PRO A 210 5.37 -1.74 14.83
C PRO A 210 5.15 -0.22 14.92
N ILE A 211 4.63 0.42 13.86
CA ILE A 211 4.29 1.84 13.87
C ILE A 211 3.12 2.08 14.83
N LEU A 212 2.07 1.26 14.76
CA LEU A 212 0.91 1.37 15.62
C LEU A 212 1.27 1.09 17.08
N VAL A 213 2.07 0.04 17.32
CA VAL A 213 2.56 -0.28 18.67
C VAL A 213 3.41 0.86 19.23
N ALA A 214 4.32 1.42 18.44
CA ALA A 214 5.12 2.56 18.89
C ALA A 214 4.25 3.78 19.22
N ALA A 215 3.26 4.07 18.39
CA ALA A 215 2.40 5.24 18.56
C ALA A 215 1.47 5.17 19.76
N PHE A 216 0.89 4.01 20.06
CA PHE A 216 -0.16 3.89 21.09
C PHE A 216 0.32 3.25 22.40
N PHE A 217 1.24 2.29 22.34
CA PHE A 217 1.62 1.46 23.48
C PHE A 217 2.99 1.83 24.08
N LYS A 218 3.82 2.59 23.37
CA LYS A 218 5.07 3.08 23.95
C LYS A 218 4.88 4.45 24.59
N ASP A 219 5.71 4.72 25.60
CA ASP A 219 5.72 6.02 26.27
C ASP A 219 6.46 7.06 25.46
N LEU A 220 6.08 8.33 25.71
CA LEU A 220 6.77 9.48 25.12
C LEU A 220 8.24 9.52 25.60
N PRO A 221 9.16 10.01 24.75
CA PRO A 221 10.54 10.23 25.15
C PRO A 221 10.65 11.10 26.41
N PRO A 222 11.66 10.88 27.28
CA PRO A 222 11.89 11.70 28.45
C PRO A 222 11.99 13.18 28.10
N GLY A 223 11.20 14.02 28.76
CA GLY A 223 11.16 15.47 28.52
C GLY A 223 10.09 15.95 27.55
N GLU A 224 9.42 15.07 26.81
CA GLU A 224 8.29 15.44 25.98
C GLU A 224 6.97 15.40 26.78
N LYS A 225 6.23 16.53 26.80
CA LYS A 225 4.90 16.59 27.42
C LYS A 225 3.83 15.98 26.50
N ALA A 226 2.83 15.34 27.12
CA ALA A 226 1.66 14.78 26.43
C ALA A 226 0.62 15.85 26.03
N GLU A 227 1.05 17.04 25.63
CA GLU A 227 0.14 18.07 25.15
C GLU A 227 -0.39 17.67 23.75
N ARG A 228 -1.71 17.75 23.56
CA ARG A 228 -2.33 17.48 22.26
C ARG A 228 -1.86 18.54 21.27
N ARG A 229 -1.24 18.10 20.19
CA ARG A 229 -0.70 18.94 19.13
C ARG A 229 -1.04 18.33 17.77
N GLU A 230 -2.33 18.38 17.42
CA GLU A 230 -2.77 17.95 16.08
C GLU A 230 -2.26 18.91 14.99
N ALA A 231 -2.18 18.40 13.78
CA ALA A 231 -1.95 19.24 12.60
C ALA A 231 -3.13 20.21 12.39
N PRO A 232 -2.94 21.28 11.60
CA PRO A 232 -4.03 22.20 11.26
C PRO A 232 -5.27 21.47 10.74
N LEU A 233 -6.48 21.96 11.09
CA LEU A 233 -7.75 21.33 10.71
C LEU A 233 -7.87 21.11 9.20
N LEU A 234 -7.31 22.00 8.38
CA LEU A 234 -7.25 21.86 6.91
C LEU A 234 -6.49 20.59 6.45
N MET A 235 -5.64 20.02 7.29
CA MET A 235 -4.95 18.75 7.02
C MET A 235 -5.71 17.57 7.64
N VAL A 236 -6.26 17.74 8.85
CA VAL A 236 -6.94 16.65 9.58
C VAL A 236 -8.27 16.27 8.91
N VAL A 237 -9.04 17.25 8.43
CA VAL A 237 -10.34 16.98 7.79
C VAL A 237 -10.20 16.10 6.53
N PRO A 238 -9.35 16.43 5.53
CA PRO A 238 -9.17 15.56 4.36
C PRO A 238 -8.70 14.16 4.71
N LEU A 239 -7.74 14.01 5.66
CA LEU A 239 -7.25 12.69 6.03
C LEU A 239 -8.31 11.84 6.73
N MET A 240 -9.23 12.45 7.49
CA MET A 240 -10.34 11.74 8.11
C MET A 240 -11.39 11.30 7.08
N ILE A 241 -11.66 12.14 6.07
CA ILE A 241 -12.58 11.82 4.97
C ILE A 241 -12.04 10.64 4.14
N THR A 242 -10.74 10.60 3.89
CA THR A 242 -10.14 9.50 3.11
C THR A 242 -9.94 8.22 3.92
N ALA A 243 -10.02 8.27 5.25
CA ALA A 243 -9.84 7.12 6.13
C ALA A 243 -11.12 6.28 6.29
N VAL A 244 -12.30 6.86 6.02
CA VAL A 244 -13.62 6.23 6.12
C VAL A 244 -14.07 5.72 4.77
#